data_4165d82c33b77ef139dab739f9288514
#
_entry.id   4165d82c33b77ef139dab739f9288514
#
_cell.length_a   1.000
_cell.length_b   1.000
_cell.length_c   1.000
_cell.angle_alpha   90.00
_cell.angle_beta   90.00
_cell.angle_gamma   90.00
#
_symmetry.space_group_name_H-M   'P 1'
#
loop_
_entity.id
_entity.type
_entity.pdbx_description
1 polymer ?
#
loop_
_entity_poly.entity_id
_entity_poly.type
_entity_poly.pdbx_seq_one_letter_code
_entity_poly.pdbx_strand_id
1 'polypeptide(L)'
;MSIRPTLFHGQFLDRRAELREDPGWVFAARSDPETRYVLGTGATQLVTGGGSLEVAFLPGGHPLVAAARDDDLTLLGWFRGARCVLVELREAAATPELPSGTELRELRPLAPLLPPDSASLLAYARALGLWKARHRFCGTCGAPNLPARAGHVMRCSREGCGSETFPRLDPAIIVLVTDPSGERALLGRQASWPAGRYSTIAGFVEPGESLEDAVVREVAEETDVQVSEVEYDSSQPWPFPSSLMLGFLAVASTDAITLRDGELEDARWFTRADVAAGHPALPPAGAISARLIDAWYSQPGGPPRRW
;
A
#
# COMPACT_ATOMS: atom_id res chain seq x y z
N MET A 1 9.83 -21.56 -11.10
CA MET A 1 9.84 -20.19 -11.67
C MET A 1 9.80 -19.22 -10.50
N SER A 2 10.76 -18.32 -10.32
CA SER A 2 10.75 -17.35 -9.21
C SER A 2 9.72 -16.27 -9.53
N ILE A 3 8.65 -16.22 -8.74
CA ILE A 3 7.62 -15.19 -8.87
C ILE A 3 8.26 -13.86 -8.49
N ARG A 4 8.22 -12.86 -9.38
CA ARG A 4 8.76 -11.53 -9.08
C ARG A 4 8.00 -10.93 -7.88
N PRO A 5 8.70 -10.50 -6.83
CA PRO A 5 8.03 -9.88 -5.68
C PRO A 5 7.37 -8.56 -6.09
N THR A 6 6.20 -8.26 -5.53
CA THR A 6 5.57 -6.96 -5.66
C THR A 6 6.30 -5.91 -4.80
N LEU A 7 6.10 -4.62 -5.06
CA LEU A 7 6.55 -3.55 -4.19
C LEU A 7 6.01 -3.75 -2.76
N PHE A 8 6.81 -3.39 -1.76
CA PHE A 8 6.50 -3.53 -0.33
C PHE A 8 6.40 -4.98 0.16
N HIS A 9 6.83 -5.95 -0.65
CA HIS A 9 6.88 -7.36 -0.26
C HIS A 9 8.22 -7.65 0.46
N GLY A 10 8.15 -8.45 1.55
CA GLY A 10 9.30 -8.96 2.27
C GLY A 10 9.21 -8.73 3.78
N GLN A 11 9.96 -9.55 4.53
CA GLN A 11 10.04 -9.49 6.00
C GLN A 11 11.27 -8.68 6.43
N PHE A 12 11.28 -7.38 6.12
CA PHE A 12 12.42 -6.50 6.40
C PHE A 12 12.36 -5.83 7.78
N LEU A 13 11.20 -5.91 8.46
CA LEU A 13 10.95 -5.23 9.72
C LEU A 13 10.47 -6.23 10.76
N ASP A 14 11.19 -6.36 11.86
CA ASP A 14 10.70 -7.01 13.07
C ASP A 14 9.82 -6.01 13.84
N ARG A 15 8.51 -6.21 13.80
CA ARG A 15 7.52 -5.24 14.30
C ARG A 15 7.47 -5.12 15.82
N ARG A 16 8.06 -6.06 16.56
CA ARG A 16 8.13 -6.06 18.03
C ARG A 16 6.80 -5.72 18.69
N ALA A 17 5.74 -6.42 18.28
CA ALA A 17 4.38 -6.11 18.74
C ALA A 17 4.22 -6.20 20.26
N GLU A 18 5.00 -7.05 20.92
CA GLU A 18 5.05 -7.21 22.37
C GLU A 18 5.51 -5.96 23.12
N LEU A 19 6.32 -5.11 22.48
CA LEU A 19 6.80 -3.85 23.10
C LEU A 19 5.79 -2.70 23.00
N ARG A 20 4.69 -2.87 22.30
CA ARG A 20 3.67 -1.81 22.14
C ARG A 20 2.91 -1.52 23.42
N GLU A 21 2.85 -2.49 24.33
CA GLU A 21 2.21 -2.34 25.65
C GLU A 21 3.19 -1.85 26.75
N ASP A 22 4.49 -1.73 26.44
CA ASP A 22 5.49 -1.22 27.39
C ASP A 22 5.36 0.30 27.53
N PRO A 23 4.95 0.85 28.70
CA PRO A 23 4.85 2.28 28.91
C PRO A 23 6.21 2.99 28.87
N GLY A 24 7.30 2.27 29.07
CA GLY A 24 8.68 2.80 29.04
C GLY A 24 9.30 2.88 27.64
N TRP A 25 8.59 2.46 26.59
CA TRP A 25 9.18 2.36 25.25
C TRP A 25 9.74 3.68 24.69
N VAL A 26 9.07 4.81 24.98
CA VAL A 26 9.55 6.14 24.54
C VAL A 26 10.86 6.49 25.22
N PHE A 27 10.95 6.28 26.55
CA PHE A 27 12.17 6.50 27.29
C PHE A 27 13.30 5.62 26.75
N ALA A 28 13.04 4.33 26.54
CA ALA A 28 14.00 3.42 25.96
C ALA A 28 14.45 3.83 24.56
N ALA A 29 13.51 4.34 23.71
CA ALA A 29 13.84 4.83 22.39
C ALA A 29 14.72 6.08 22.42
N ARG A 30 14.41 7.05 23.29
CA ARG A 30 15.17 8.30 23.41
C ARG A 30 16.53 8.13 24.08
N SER A 31 16.67 7.11 24.95
CA SER A 31 17.93 6.82 25.67
C SER A 31 18.93 5.99 24.86
N ASP A 32 18.47 5.29 23.83
CA ASP A 32 19.29 4.44 22.99
C ASP A 32 19.84 5.26 21.79
N PRO A 33 21.17 5.53 21.74
CA PRO A 33 21.78 6.31 20.68
C PRO A 33 21.69 5.66 19.30
N GLU A 34 21.44 4.34 19.23
CA GLU A 34 21.29 3.61 17.98
C GLU A 34 19.86 3.68 17.43
N THR A 35 18.91 4.27 18.16
CA THR A 35 17.54 4.45 17.68
C THR A 35 17.53 5.34 16.43
N ARG A 36 16.88 4.89 15.38
CA ARG A 36 16.72 5.56 14.11
C ARG A 36 15.32 6.13 13.98
N TYR A 37 15.22 7.41 13.64
CA TYR A 37 13.94 8.08 13.52
C TYR A 37 13.61 8.34 12.05
N VAL A 38 12.47 7.77 11.59
CA VAL A 38 11.91 8.03 10.27
C VAL A 38 11.02 9.27 10.36
N LEU A 39 11.29 10.26 9.54
CA LEU A 39 10.47 11.47 9.48
C LEU A 39 9.39 11.31 8.42
N GLY A 40 8.14 11.57 8.79
CA GLY A 40 7.00 11.60 7.88
C GLY A 40 6.14 12.84 8.10
N THR A 41 5.63 13.41 7.02
CA THR A 41 4.64 14.47 7.05
C THR A 41 3.61 14.25 5.93
N GLY A 42 2.38 13.91 6.29
CA GLY A 42 1.32 13.63 5.34
C GLY A 42 1.70 12.55 4.30
N ALA A 43 1.83 12.97 3.04
CA ALA A 43 2.18 12.08 1.93
C ALA A 43 3.69 11.89 1.72
N THR A 44 4.54 12.75 2.32
CA THR A 44 5.98 12.79 2.07
C THR A 44 6.79 12.06 3.14
N GLN A 45 7.93 11.53 2.73
CA GLN A 45 8.87 10.79 3.56
C GLN A 45 10.27 11.35 3.36
N LEU A 46 11.10 11.31 4.40
CA LEU A 46 12.48 11.76 4.31
C LEU A 46 13.34 10.68 3.64
N VAL A 47 13.99 11.07 2.56
CA VAL A 47 14.90 10.21 1.79
C VAL A 47 16.22 10.90 1.55
N THR A 48 17.27 10.13 1.26
CA THR A 48 18.54 10.69 0.77
C THR A 48 18.34 11.23 -0.63
N GLY A 49 18.99 12.37 -0.93
CA GLY A 49 19.08 12.95 -2.28
C GLY A 49 20.48 12.73 -2.88
N GLY A 50 20.59 12.83 -4.20
CA GLY A 50 21.87 13.04 -4.88
C GLY A 50 22.82 11.84 -4.99
N GLY A 51 22.34 10.60 -5.13
CA GLY A 51 23.21 9.44 -5.33
C GLY A 51 22.43 8.14 -5.26
N SER A 52 22.58 7.40 -4.18
CA SER A 52 21.70 6.24 -3.90
C SER A 52 20.48 6.72 -3.15
N LEU A 53 19.30 6.50 -3.72
CA LEU A 53 18.03 6.82 -3.08
C LEU A 53 17.75 5.79 -1.97
N GLU A 54 17.60 6.25 -0.73
CA GLU A 54 17.42 5.42 0.46
C GLU A 54 16.50 6.12 1.47
N VAL A 55 15.95 5.37 2.44
CA VAL A 55 15.35 5.97 3.62
C VAL A 55 16.41 6.77 4.37
N ALA A 56 16.10 8.02 4.69
CA ALA A 56 16.96 8.83 5.55
C ALA A 56 16.46 8.78 7.00
N PHE A 57 17.39 8.57 7.93
CA PHE A 57 17.11 8.51 9.35
C PHE A 57 17.65 9.75 10.06
N LEU A 58 16.88 10.23 11.04
CA LEU A 58 17.34 11.25 11.97
C LEU A 58 17.93 10.56 13.22
N PRO A 59 19.04 11.05 13.78
CA PRO A 59 19.51 10.60 15.08
C PRO A 59 18.68 11.23 16.22
N GLY A 60 18.69 10.62 17.40
CA GLY A 60 17.93 11.11 18.56
C GLY A 60 18.20 12.55 18.98
N GLY A 61 19.43 13.04 18.77
CA GLY A 61 19.82 14.42 19.05
C GLY A 61 19.38 15.45 17.99
N HIS A 62 18.77 15.03 16.89
CA HIS A 62 18.31 15.96 15.87
C HIS A 62 17.20 16.88 16.41
N PRO A 63 17.21 18.21 16.14
CA PRO A 63 16.23 19.15 16.69
C PRO A 63 14.77 18.74 16.48
N LEU A 64 14.43 18.19 15.31
CA LEU A 64 13.07 17.71 15.00
C LEU A 64 12.65 16.52 15.90
N VAL A 65 13.59 15.64 16.26
CA VAL A 65 13.33 14.50 17.15
C VAL A 65 13.24 14.98 18.60
N ALA A 66 14.16 15.85 19.01
CA ALA A 66 14.20 16.41 20.36
C ALA A 66 12.94 17.23 20.69
N ALA A 67 12.40 17.98 19.71
CA ALA A 67 11.20 18.80 19.86
C ALA A 67 9.90 17.99 19.73
N ALA A 68 9.94 16.76 19.21
CA ALA A 68 8.75 15.93 19.06
C ALA A 68 8.19 15.53 20.44
N ARG A 69 6.87 15.63 20.59
CA ARG A 69 6.19 15.13 21.79
C ARG A 69 6.08 13.60 21.68
N ASP A 70 5.89 12.94 22.82
CA ASP A 70 5.73 11.48 22.84
C ASP A 70 4.54 11.00 21.99
N ASP A 71 3.47 11.78 21.93
CA ASP A 71 2.30 11.52 21.08
C ASP A 71 2.60 11.58 19.57
N ASP A 72 3.65 12.26 19.18
CA ASP A 72 4.08 12.37 17.78
C ASP A 72 5.01 11.21 17.36
N LEU A 73 5.33 10.31 18.32
CA LEU A 73 6.17 9.15 18.09
C LEU A 73 5.31 7.88 17.86
N THR A 74 5.81 6.99 17.00
CA THR A 74 5.22 5.66 16.80
C THR A 74 6.34 4.63 16.67
N LEU A 75 6.33 3.59 17.50
CA LEU A 75 7.30 2.49 17.41
C LEU A 75 7.01 1.66 16.16
N LEU A 76 7.93 1.66 15.20
CA LEU A 76 7.81 0.83 14.00
C LEU A 76 8.32 -0.59 14.24
N GLY A 77 9.32 -0.77 15.08
CA GLY A 77 9.97 -2.04 15.37
C GLY A 77 11.49 -1.96 15.20
N TRP A 78 12.10 -3.07 14.73
CA TRP A 78 13.54 -3.14 14.44
C TRP A 78 13.78 -3.28 12.94
N PHE A 79 14.57 -2.37 12.40
CA PHE A 79 14.96 -2.33 11.00
C PHE A 79 16.46 -2.36 10.86
N ARG A 80 17.00 -3.32 10.11
CA ARG A 80 18.46 -3.52 9.96
C ARG A 80 19.18 -3.53 11.32
N GLY A 81 18.61 -4.23 12.31
CA GLY A 81 19.19 -4.41 13.65
C GLY A 81 19.02 -3.25 14.63
N ALA A 82 18.50 -2.11 14.22
CA ALA A 82 18.29 -0.94 15.08
C ALA A 82 16.79 -0.69 15.34
N ARG A 83 16.49 -0.13 16.53
CA ARG A 83 15.14 0.36 16.85
C ARG A 83 14.76 1.47 15.87
N CYS A 84 13.53 1.41 15.33
CA CYS A 84 13.02 2.36 14.38
C CYS A 84 11.73 2.99 14.89
N VAL A 85 11.67 4.32 14.88
CA VAL A 85 10.54 5.12 15.38
C VAL A 85 10.12 6.11 14.30
N LEU A 86 8.83 6.20 14.01
CA LEU A 86 8.28 7.26 13.18
C LEU A 86 8.15 8.54 14.03
N VAL A 87 8.62 9.65 13.51
CA VAL A 87 8.35 11.01 13.99
C VAL A 87 7.40 11.68 13.01
N GLU A 88 6.22 12.05 13.49
CA GLU A 88 5.23 12.76 12.70
C GLU A 88 5.39 14.27 12.91
N LEU A 89 5.75 14.98 11.84
CA LEU A 89 5.72 16.42 11.88
C LEU A 89 4.26 16.89 11.85
N ARG A 90 3.87 17.61 12.87
CA ARG A 90 2.66 18.44 12.80
C ARG A 90 2.90 19.53 11.77
N GLU A 91 1.84 19.95 11.08
CA GLU A 91 1.92 21.09 10.19
C GLU A 91 2.55 22.28 10.96
N ALA A 92 3.82 22.52 10.66
CA ALA A 92 4.56 23.61 11.27
C ALA A 92 4.45 24.84 10.39
N ALA A 93 4.38 26.01 11.03
CA ALA A 93 4.37 27.30 10.35
C ALA A 93 5.66 27.60 9.56
N ALA A 94 6.71 26.79 9.70
CA ALA A 94 8.00 26.91 9.00
C ALA A 94 8.44 25.55 8.45
N THR A 95 9.09 25.57 7.28
CA THR A 95 9.75 24.39 6.71
C THR A 95 10.86 23.94 7.67
N PRO A 96 10.88 22.68 8.12
CA PRO A 96 11.90 22.22 9.04
C PRO A 96 13.27 22.22 8.35
N GLU A 97 14.31 22.54 9.13
CA GLU A 97 15.68 22.36 8.67
C GLU A 97 15.99 20.86 8.60
N LEU A 98 16.22 20.38 7.39
CA LEU A 98 16.52 18.97 7.12
C LEU A 98 18.02 18.75 7.08
N PRO A 99 18.51 17.52 7.39
CA PRO A 99 19.91 17.19 7.23
C PRO A 99 20.38 17.42 5.79
N SER A 100 21.62 17.89 5.63
CA SER A 100 22.21 18.07 4.31
C SER A 100 22.16 16.78 3.49
N GLY A 101 21.81 16.90 2.22
CA GLY A 101 21.68 15.76 1.32
C GLY A 101 20.42 14.90 1.52
N THR A 102 19.42 15.41 2.26
CA THR A 102 18.11 14.76 2.40
C THR A 102 16.98 15.64 1.90
N GLU A 103 15.87 15.05 1.52
CA GLU A 103 14.69 15.75 1.03
C GLU A 103 13.39 15.02 1.41
N LEU A 104 12.30 15.75 1.57
CA LEU A 104 10.96 15.21 1.74
C LEU A 104 10.34 14.97 0.37
N ARG A 105 9.98 13.73 0.05
CA ARG A 105 9.40 13.35 -1.23
C ARG A 105 8.20 12.42 -1.06
N GLU A 106 7.30 12.48 -2.03
CA GLU A 106 6.17 11.55 -2.09
C GLU A 106 6.64 10.12 -2.35
N LEU A 107 6.14 9.17 -1.54
CA LEU A 107 6.56 7.78 -1.63
C LEU A 107 6.11 7.09 -2.92
N ARG A 108 4.91 7.40 -3.43
CA ARG A 108 4.33 6.66 -4.56
C ARG A 108 5.22 6.63 -5.81
N PRO A 109 5.74 7.76 -6.32
CA PRO A 109 6.66 7.75 -7.46
C PRO A 109 8.05 7.23 -7.12
N LEU A 110 8.45 7.25 -5.83
CA LEU A 110 9.78 6.82 -5.40
C LEU A 110 9.89 5.32 -5.12
N ALA A 111 8.81 4.69 -4.70
CA ALA A 111 8.83 3.31 -4.23
C ALA A 111 9.53 2.33 -5.18
N PRO A 112 9.35 2.42 -6.51
CA PRO A 112 10.07 1.54 -7.45
C PRO A 112 11.58 1.80 -7.54
N LEU A 113 12.06 2.94 -7.06
CA LEU A 113 13.46 3.38 -7.14
C LEU A 113 14.22 3.12 -5.83
N LEU A 114 13.50 2.85 -4.74
CA LEU A 114 14.06 2.57 -3.43
C LEU A 114 14.47 1.09 -3.32
N PRO A 115 15.47 0.77 -2.48
CA PRO A 115 15.67 -0.60 -2.02
C PRO A 115 14.37 -1.17 -1.43
N PRO A 116 14.05 -2.46 -1.66
CA PRO A 116 12.78 -3.05 -1.25
C PRO A 116 12.48 -2.93 0.25
N ASP A 117 13.49 -3.04 1.10
CA ASP A 117 13.37 -2.90 2.54
C ASP A 117 13.07 -1.45 2.94
N SER A 118 13.75 -0.45 2.34
CA SER A 118 13.48 0.97 2.55
C SER A 118 12.08 1.35 2.10
N ALA A 119 11.66 0.89 0.92
CA ALA A 119 10.31 1.10 0.42
C ALA A 119 9.25 0.53 1.38
N SER A 120 9.46 -0.69 1.90
CA SER A 120 8.54 -1.35 2.84
C SER A 120 8.46 -0.63 4.18
N LEU A 121 9.59 -0.16 4.71
CA LEU A 121 9.61 0.64 5.94
C LEU A 121 8.84 1.95 5.78
N LEU A 122 9.10 2.68 4.69
CA LEU A 122 8.45 3.96 4.42
C LEU A 122 6.95 3.79 4.13
N ALA A 123 6.55 2.69 3.46
CA ALA A 123 5.14 2.35 3.26
C ALA A 123 4.41 2.14 4.59
N TYR A 124 5.03 1.42 5.53
CA TYR A 124 4.48 1.18 6.85
C TYR A 124 4.40 2.48 7.68
N ALA A 125 5.48 3.26 7.72
CA ALA A 125 5.51 4.54 8.40
C ALA A 125 4.42 5.49 7.87
N ARG A 126 4.29 5.58 6.52
CA ARG A 126 3.25 6.38 5.86
C ARG A 126 1.84 5.94 6.23
N ALA A 127 1.57 4.62 6.20
CA ALA A 127 0.26 4.08 6.52
C ALA A 127 -0.17 4.45 7.94
N LEU A 128 0.73 4.29 8.92
CA LEU A 128 0.46 4.64 10.33
C LEU A 128 0.29 6.15 10.52
N GLY A 129 1.19 6.96 9.98
CA GLY A 129 1.12 8.41 10.12
C GLY A 129 -0.16 8.98 9.50
N LEU A 130 -0.51 8.56 8.28
CA LEU A 130 -1.73 9.01 7.62
C LEU A 130 -2.99 8.57 8.36
N TRP A 131 -3.01 7.33 8.87
CA TRP A 131 -4.12 6.84 9.68
C TRP A 131 -4.29 7.66 10.96
N LYS A 132 -3.23 7.92 11.73
CA LYS A 132 -3.27 8.76 12.95
C LYS A 132 -3.77 10.17 12.64
N ALA A 133 -3.26 10.78 11.56
CA ALA A 133 -3.65 12.12 11.15
C ALA A 133 -5.15 12.23 10.82
N ARG A 134 -5.78 11.17 10.30
CA ARG A 134 -7.19 11.10 9.96
C ARG A 134 -8.11 10.71 11.13
N HIS A 135 -7.54 10.16 12.21
CA HIS A 135 -8.31 9.67 13.37
C HIS A 135 -8.03 10.47 14.65
N ARG A 136 -7.81 11.79 14.50
CA ARG A 136 -7.57 12.69 15.64
C ARG A 136 -8.78 12.86 16.55
N PHE A 137 -9.97 12.55 16.07
CA PHE A 137 -11.21 12.65 16.82
C PHE A 137 -11.94 11.32 16.87
N CYS A 138 -12.59 11.06 17.99
CA CYS A 138 -13.37 9.87 18.23
C CYS A 138 -14.62 9.82 17.34
N GLY A 139 -14.78 8.76 16.54
CA GLY A 139 -15.96 8.57 15.70
C GLY A 139 -17.25 8.34 16.47
N THR A 140 -17.17 7.99 17.76
CA THR A 140 -18.35 7.75 18.62
C THR A 140 -18.86 9.02 19.29
N CYS A 141 -17.94 9.87 19.79
CA CYS A 141 -18.36 11.01 20.63
C CYS A 141 -17.72 12.36 20.27
N GLY A 142 -16.90 12.42 19.21
CA GLY A 142 -16.25 13.62 18.73
C GLY A 142 -15.11 14.18 19.58
N ALA A 143 -14.81 13.60 20.75
CA ALA A 143 -13.70 14.06 21.58
C ALA A 143 -12.34 13.74 20.92
N PRO A 144 -11.25 14.45 21.29
CA PRO A 144 -9.93 14.12 20.78
C PRO A 144 -9.51 12.68 21.10
N ASN A 145 -8.80 12.03 20.19
CA ASN A 145 -8.13 10.78 20.42
C ASN A 145 -6.68 11.02 20.80
N LEU A 146 -6.14 10.18 21.67
CA LEU A 146 -4.73 10.13 22.05
C LEU A 146 -4.10 8.83 21.58
N PRO A 147 -2.83 8.84 21.14
CA PRO A 147 -2.11 7.64 20.80
C PRO A 147 -1.95 6.72 22.01
N ALA A 148 -2.12 5.42 21.80
CA ALA A 148 -1.88 4.37 22.74
C ALA A 148 -1.14 3.21 22.05
N ARG A 149 -0.65 2.25 22.82
CA ARG A 149 0.08 1.07 22.32
C ARG A 149 1.18 1.47 21.33
N ALA A 150 2.06 2.32 21.81
CA ALA A 150 3.20 2.84 21.04
C ALA A 150 2.80 3.44 19.67
N GLY A 151 1.64 4.10 19.59
CA GLY A 151 1.11 4.75 18.38
C GLY A 151 0.30 3.83 17.45
N HIS A 152 -0.02 2.61 17.87
CA HIS A 152 -0.79 1.64 17.07
C HIS A 152 -2.29 1.59 17.40
N VAL A 153 -2.73 2.40 18.35
CA VAL A 153 -4.14 2.58 18.72
C VAL A 153 -4.38 4.07 18.94
N MET A 154 -5.51 4.58 18.51
CA MET A 154 -6.01 5.89 18.90
C MET A 154 -7.17 5.68 19.87
N ARG A 155 -7.02 6.15 21.12
CA ARG A 155 -8.01 5.99 22.20
C ARG A 155 -8.68 7.33 22.51
N CYS A 156 -10.00 7.30 22.65
CA CYS A 156 -10.78 8.48 23.04
C CYS A 156 -10.34 9.01 24.41
N SER A 157 -10.09 10.32 24.48
CA SER A 157 -9.70 11.01 25.72
C SER A 157 -10.86 11.31 26.66
N ARG A 158 -12.12 11.17 26.20
CA ARG A 158 -13.31 11.44 27.04
C ARG A 158 -13.48 10.33 28.07
N GLU A 159 -13.54 10.70 29.33
CA GLU A 159 -13.88 9.80 30.41
C GLU A 159 -15.24 9.13 30.15
N GLY A 160 -15.33 7.82 30.37
CA GLY A 160 -16.53 7.01 30.14
C GLY A 160 -16.81 6.62 28.68
N CYS A 161 -16.08 7.17 27.69
CA CYS A 161 -16.19 6.73 26.29
C CYS A 161 -15.28 5.53 25.99
N GLY A 162 -13.96 5.66 26.21
CA GLY A 162 -12.97 4.61 26.08
C GLY A 162 -12.86 3.96 24.67
N SER A 163 -13.53 4.52 23.65
CA SER A 163 -13.51 3.98 22.29
C SER A 163 -12.10 3.94 21.72
N GLU A 164 -11.71 2.83 21.13
CA GLU A 164 -10.42 2.64 20.45
C GLU A 164 -10.61 2.52 18.94
N THR A 165 -9.66 3.07 18.19
CA THR A 165 -9.58 2.96 16.74
C THR A 165 -8.24 2.35 16.36
N PHE A 166 -8.26 1.41 15.42
CA PHE A 166 -7.09 0.68 14.94
C PHE A 166 -6.70 1.12 13.53
N PRO A 167 -5.46 0.88 13.08
CA PRO A 167 -5.05 1.16 11.71
C PRO A 167 -6.00 0.53 10.71
N ARG A 168 -6.48 1.34 9.77
CA ARG A 168 -7.43 0.93 8.74
C ARG A 168 -6.70 0.40 7.52
N LEU A 169 -7.19 -0.72 7.00
CA LEU A 169 -6.88 -1.23 5.69
C LEU A 169 -8.17 -1.36 4.89
N ASP A 170 -8.19 -0.83 3.68
CA ASP A 170 -9.31 -0.93 2.75
C ASP A 170 -9.02 -2.08 1.78
N PRO A 171 -9.70 -3.25 1.90
CA PRO A 171 -9.50 -4.36 1.00
C PRO A 171 -10.02 -3.99 -0.39
N ALA A 172 -9.20 -4.26 -1.41
CA ALA A 172 -9.56 -4.08 -2.80
C ALA A 172 -9.10 -5.30 -3.60
N ILE A 173 -10.00 -5.89 -4.39
CA ILE A 173 -9.63 -6.95 -5.31
C ILE A 173 -8.93 -6.35 -6.53
N ILE A 174 -8.09 -7.15 -7.15
CA ILE A 174 -7.51 -6.88 -8.45
C ILE A 174 -7.39 -8.20 -9.21
N VAL A 175 -7.97 -8.30 -10.38
CA VAL A 175 -8.14 -9.57 -11.06
C VAL A 175 -7.69 -9.52 -12.51
N LEU A 176 -6.90 -10.51 -12.91
CA LEU A 176 -6.67 -10.82 -14.31
C LEU A 176 -7.73 -11.84 -14.77
N VAL A 177 -8.57 -11.43 -15.70
CA VAL A 177 -9.58 -12.30 -16.31
C VAL A 177 -9.04 -12.79 -17.64
N THR A 178 -9.08 -14.11 -17.88
CA THR A 178 -8.77 -14.70 -19.16
C THR A 178 -10.05 -15.16 -19.86
N ASP A 179 -10.01 -15.23 -21.17
CA ASP A 179 -11.06 -15.94 -21.92
C ASP A 179 -10.97 -17.47 -21.64
N PRO A 180 -11.99 -18.26 -21.99
CA PRO A 180 -12.01 -19.70 -21.70
C PRO A 180 -10.83 -20.48 -22.33
N SER A 181 -10.23 -19.97 -23.40
CA SER A 181 -9.04 -20.58 -24.01
C SER A 181 -7.74 -20.24 -23.28
N GLY A 182 -7.74 -19.21 -22.41
CA GLY A 182 -6.56 -18.67 -21.77
C GLY A 182 -5.64 -17.84 -22.69
N GLU A 183 -6.04 -17.62 -23.95
CA GLU A 183 -5.22 -16.92 -24.94
C GLU A 183 -5.30 -15.40 -24.86
N ARG A 184 -6.41 -14.88 -24.33
CA ARG A 184 -6.65 -13.43 -24.20
C ARG A 184 -6.88 -13.04 -22.75
N ALA A 185 -6.38 -11.87 -22.36
CA ALA A 185 -6.60 -11.24 -21.07
C ALA A 185 -7.46 -9.97 -21.23
N LEU A 186 -8.44 -9.81 -20.33
CA LEU A 186 -9.25 -8.61 -20.23
C LEU A 186 -8.48 -7.55 -19.46
N LEU A 187 -8.26 -6.39 -20.09
CA LEU A 187 -7.64 -5.23 -19.45
C LEU A 187 -8.51 -3.99 -19.69
N GLY A 188 -8.60 -3.15 -18.67
CA GLY A 188 -9.33 -1.89 -18.70
C GLY A 188 -8.40 -0.69 -18.52
N ARG A 189 -8.91 0.50 -18.90
CA ARG A 189 -8.24 1.78 -18.67
C ARG A 189 -9.22 2.85 -18.20
N GLN A 190 -8.75 3.71 -17.32
CA GLN A 190 -9.47 4.90 -16.89
C GLN A 190 -9.05 6.12 -17.73
N ALA A 191 -9.97 7.05 -17.96
CA ALA A 191 -9.73 8.29 -18.73
C ALA A 191 -8.59 9.14 -18.18
N SER A 192 -8.35 9.10 -16.87
CA SER A 192 -7.29 9.84 -16.19
C SER A 192 -5.88 9.29 -16.44
N TRP A 193 -5.74 8.10 -17.05
CA TRP A 193 -4.44 7.49 -17.29
C TRP A 193 -3.82 7.97 -18.62
N PRO A 194 -2.48 7.89 -18.75
CA PRO A 194 -1.83 8.13 -20.02
C PRO A 194 -2.44 7.28 -21.14
N ALA A 195 -2.54 7.85 -22.33
CA ALA A 195 -3.10 7.17 -23.49
C ALA A 195 -2.42 5.81 -23.73
N GLY A 196 -3.21 4.78 -24.03
CA GLY A 196 -2.73 3.43 -24.30
C GLY A 196 -2.29 2.63 -23.08
N ARG A 197 -2.40 3.16 -21.85
CA ARG A 197 -2.13 2.42 -20.61
C ARG A 197 -3.37 1.66 -20.19
N TYR A 198 -3.20 0.34 -19.95
CA TYR A 198 -4.24 -0.56 -19.44
C TYR A 198 -3.73 -1.31 -18.21
N SER A 199 -4.66 -1.78 -17.41
CA SER A 199 -4.40 -2.57 -16.20
C SER A 199 -5.47 -3.65 -16.06
N THR A 200 -5.28 -4.54 -15.11
CA THR A 200 -6.29 -5.51 -14.67
C THR A 200 -7.42 -4.80 -13.95
N ILE A 201 -8.62 -5.38 -13.96
CA ILE A 201 -9.82 -4.87 -13.28
C ILE A 201 -9.60 -4.87 -11.77
N ALA A 202 -10.09 -3.84 -11.06
CA ALA A 202 -9.88 -3.71 -9.63
C ALA A 202 -10.94 -2.82 -8.98
N GLY A 203 -11.49 -3.27 -7.86
CA GLY A 203 -12.45 -2.50 -7.08
C GLY A 203 -12.45 -2.83 -5.59
N PHE A 204 -13.19 -2.07 -4.81
CA PHE A 204 -13.26 -2.26 -3.37
C PHE A 204 -14.22 -3.39 -2.98
N VAL A 205 -13.85 -4.12 -1.92
CA VAL A 205 -14.73 -5.11 -1.30
C VAL A 205 -15.80 -4.38 -0.48
N GLU A 206 -17.07 -4.76 -0.67
CA GLU A 206 -18.19 -4.20 0.07
C GLU A 206 -18.47 -4.94 1.40
N PRO A 207 -19.09 -4.27 2.41
CA PRO A 207 -19.45 -4.91 3.65
C PRO A 207 -20.41 -6.11 3.45
N GLY A 208 -20.01 -7.29 3.95
CA GLY A 208 -20.81 -8.51 3.87
C GLY A 208 -20.55 -9.36 2.63
N GLU A 209 -19.62 -8.94 1.77
CA GLU A 209 -19.22 -9.62 0.54
C GLU A 209 -17.97 -10.48 0.76
N SER A 210 -17.88 -11.63 0.12
CA SER A 210 -16.63 -12.38 0.02
C SER A 210 -15.70 -11.78 -1.02
N LEU A 211 -14.41 -12.12 -0.99
CA LEU A 211 -13.45 -11.61 -1.98
C LEU A 211 -13.78 -12.13 -3.39
N GLU A 212 -14.23 -13.37 -3.47
CA GLU A 212 -14.63 -14.01 -4.72
C GLU A 212 -15.90 -13.36 -5.31
N ASP A 213 -16.87 -13.00 -4.46
CA ASP A 213 -18.07 -12.28 -4.88
C ASP A 213 -17.72 -10.87 -5.37
N ALA A 214 -16.77 -10.18 -4.68
CA ALA A 214 -16.27 -8.88 -5.13
C ALA A 214 -15.62 -8.96 -6.52
N VAL A 215 -14.86 -10.01 -6.81
CA VAL A 215 -14.29 -10.23 -8.15
C VAL A 215 -15.39 -10.39 -9.20
N VAL A 216 -16.40 -11.21 -8.93
CA VAL A 216 -17.52 -11.44 -9.85
C VAL A 216 -18.27 -10.13 -10.11
N ARG A 217 -18.59 -9.38 -9.06
CA ARG A 217 -19.34 -8.12 -9.14
C ARG A 217 -18.56 -7.05 -9.92
N GLU A 218 -17.29 -6.75 -9.52
CA GLU A 218 -16.49 -5.69 -10.14
C GLU A 218 -16.26 -5.97 -11.63
N VAL A 219 -15.94 -7.21 -12.01
CA VAL A 219 -15.78 -7.56 -13.43
C VAL A 219 -17.09 -7.35 -14.21
N ALA A 220 -18.22 -7.75 -13.62
CA ALA A 220 -19.53 -7.58 -14.25
C ALA A 220 -19.95 -6.09 -14.32
N GLU A 221 -19.71 -5.30 -13.27
CA GLU A 221 -20.06 -3.88 -13.23
C GLU A 221 -19.25 -3.06 -14.24
N GLU A 222 -17.92 -3.24 -14.26
CA GLU A 222 -17.05 -2.47 -15.15
C GLU A 222 -17.13 -2.92 -16.62
N THR A 223 -17.41 -4.23 -16.90
CA THR A 223 -17.22 -4.77 -18.25
C THR A 223 -18.39 -5.60 -18.79
N ASP A 224 -19.39 -5.94 -17.97
CA ASP A 224 -20.49 -6.87 -18.28
C ASP A 224 -20.04 -8.33 -18.54
N VAL A 225 -18.75 -8.62 -18.36
CA VAL A 225 -18.19 -9.96 -18.51
C VAL A 225 -18.52 -10.78 -17.26
N GLN A 226 -19.03 -12.00 -17.46
CA GLN A 226 -19.27 -12.95 -16.38
C GLN A 226 -18.05 -13.84 -16.19
N VAL A 227 -17.67 -14.12 -14.93
CA VAL A 227 -16.57 -15.02 -14.59
C VAL A 227 -17.08 -16.24 -13.83
N SER A 228 -16.40 -17.36 -13.99
CA SER A 228 -16.81 -18.65 -13.42
C SER A 228 -15.82 -19.24 -12.44
N GLU A 229 -14.54 -19.04 -12.66
CA GLU A 229 -13.47 -19.55 -11.81
C GLU A 229 -12.70 -18.36 -11.25
N VAL A 230 -12.53 -18.31 -9.92
CA VAL A 230 -11.83 -17.25 -9.22
C VAL A 230 -10.80 -17.87 -8.28
N GLU A 231 -9.52 -17.57 -8.48
CA GLU A 231 -8.42 -18.11 -7.68
C GLU A 231 -7.54 -16.98 -7.14
N TYR A 232 -7.24 -17.02 -5.82
CA TYR A 232 -6.31 -16.08 -5.20
C TYR A 232 -4.87 -16.34 -5.67
N ASP A 233 -4.14 -15.27 -6.04
CA ASP A 233 -2.72 -15.31 -6.41
C ASP A 233 -1.81 -14.71 -5.35
N SER A 234 -2.05 -13.47 -4.98
CA SER A 234 -1.13 -12.72 -4.10
C SER A 234 -1.79 -11.49 -3.51
N SER A 235 -1.09 -10.82 -2.59
CA SER A 235 -1.50 -9.52 -2.08
C SER A 235 -0.38 -8.49 -2.17
N GLN A 236 -0.76 -7.21 -2.14
CA GLN A 236 0.16 -6.09 -2.11
C GLN A 236 -0.36 -5.00 -1.17
N PRO A 237 0.41 -4.59 -0.13
CA PRO A 237 0.13 -3.36 0.58
C PRO A 237 0.16 -2.17 -0.39
N TRP A 238 -0.86 -1.32 -0.33
CA TRP A 238 -0.97 -0.13 -1.18
C TRP A 238 -1.37 1.09 -0.34
N PRO A 239 -0.41 1.69 0.41
CA PRO A 239 -0.71 2.76 1.35
C PRO A 239 -0.96 4.11 0.66
N PHE A 240 -1.81 4.11 -0.37
CA PHE A 240 -2.19 5.27 -1.17
C PHE A 240 -3.70 5.34 -1.39
N PRO A 241 -4.53 5.63 -0.34
CA PRO A 241 -4.09 5.95 1.03
C PRO A 241 -3.91 4.76 1.97
N SER A 242 -4.68 3.68 1.86
CA SER A 242 -4.76 2.62 2.87
C SER A 242 -5.19 1.25 2.33
N SER A 243 -5.07 1.01 1.03
CA SER A 243 -5.57 -0.23 0.44
C SER A 243 -4.65 -1.43 0.72
N LEU A 244 -5.28 -2.59 0.84
CA LEU A 244 -4.65 -3.90 0.67
C LEU A 244 -5.20 -4.50 -0.61
N MET A 245 -4.35 -4.56 -1.65
CA MET A 245 -4.70 -5.18 -2.91
C MET A 245 -4.64 -6.70 -2.78
N LEU A 246 -5.68 -7.39 -3.22
CA LEU A 246 -5.85 -8.84 -3.19
C LEU A 246 -5.97 -9.34 -4.62
N GLY A 247 -4.92 -10.00 -5.11
CA GLY A 247 -4.77 -10.41 -6.50
C GLY A 247 -5.42 -11.75 -6.80
N PHE A 248 -6.18 -11.80 -7.88
CA PHE A 248 -6.91 -12.97 -8.34
C PHE A 248 -6.64 -13.25 -9.81
N LEU A 249 -6.84 -14.51 -10.18
CA LEU A 249 -6.99 -14.97 -11.55
C LEU A 249 -8.42 -15.47 -11.71
N ALA A 250 -9.05 -15.16 -12.84
CA ALA A 250 -10.41 -15.63 -13.13
C ALA A 250 -10.55 -16.02 -14.60
N VAL A 251 -11.54 -16.89 -14.89
CA VAL A 251 -11.87 -17.33 -16.23
C VAL A 251 -13.24 -16.79 -16.60
N ALA A 252 -13.34 -16.09 -17.72
CA ALA A 252 -14.60 -15.58 -18.24
C ALA A 252 -15.50 -16.71 -18.77
N SER A 253 -16.79 -16.60 -18.53
CA SER A 253 -17.83 -17.42 -19.17
C SER A 253 -18.52 -16.72 -20.34
N THR A 254 -18.34 -15.39 -20.46
CA THR A 254 -18.79 -14.57 -21.60
C THR A 254 -17.63 -13.75 -22.13
N ASP A 255 -17.68 -13.24 -23.36
CA ASP A 255 -16.60 -12.46 -23.95
C ASP A 255 -17.04 -11.08 -24.51
N ALA A 256 -18.34 -10.82 -24.56
CA ALA A 256 -18.87 -9.52 -24.96
C ALA A 256 -18.62 -8.47 -23.85
N ILE A 257 -18.00 -7.36 -24.20
CA ILE A 257 -17.69 -6.26 -23.28
C ILE A 257 -18.72 -5.14 -23.48
N THR A 258 -19.30 -4.66 -22.39
CA THR A 258 -20.18 -3.49 -22.36
C THR A 258 -19.85 -2.64 -21.15
N LEU A 259 -19.33 -1.43 -21.35
CA LEU A 259 -19.03 -0.48 -20.28
C LEU A 259 -20.34 0.20 -19.83
N ARG A 260 -20.66 0.14 -18.53
CA ARG A 260 -21.95 0.61 -18.00
C ARG A 260 -21.84 1.72 -16.96
N ASP A 261 -20.82 1.69 -16.11
CA ASP A 261 -20.73 2.56 -14.96
C ASP A 261 -19.94 3.86 -15.21
N GLY A 262 -19.20 3.94 -16.31
CA GLY A 262 -18.37 5.09 -16.68
C GLY A 262 -17.05 5.18 -15.90
N GLU A 263 -16.69 4.17 -15.12
CA GLU A 263 -15.39 4.12 -14.43
C GLU A 263 -14.26 3.85 -15.41
N LEU A 264 -14.48 2.93 -16.35
CA LEU A 264 -13.56 2.68 -17.45
C LEU A 264 -13.92 3.50 -18.69
N GLU A 265 -12.90 4.09 -19.31
CA GLU A 265 -13.01 4.71 -20.64
C GLU A 265 -13.03 3.64 -21.74
N ASP A 266 -12.32 2.54 -21.53
CA ASP A 266 -12.19 1.45 -22.49
C ASP A 266 -11.79 0.15 -21.80
N ALA A 267 -12.28 -0.98 -22.30
CA ALA A 267 -11.85 -2.31 -21.91
C ALA A 267 -11.76 -3.22 -23.14
N ARG A 268 -10.73 -4.07 -23.21
CA ARG A 268 -10.48 -4.94 -24.37
C ARG A 268 -9.86 -6.25 -23.95
N TRP A 269 -10.06 -7.24 -24.80
CA TRP A 269 -9.31 -8.48 -24.79
C TRP A 269 -7.98 -8.29 -25.54
N PHE A 270 -6.86 -8.57 -24.84
CA PHE A 270 -5.52 -8.53 -25.41
C PHE A 270 -4.92 -9.92 -25.49
N THR A 271 -4.29 -10.22 -26.63
CA THR A 271 -3.52 -11.44 -26.81
C THR A 271 -2.09 -11.29 -26.26
N ARG A 272 -1.39 -12.43 -26.08
CA ARG A 272 0.04 -12.39 -25.75
C ARG A 272 0.87 -11.70 -26.83
N ALA A 273 0.45 -11.79 -28.10
CA ALA A 273 1.11 -11.11 -29.21
C ALA A 273 0.98 -9.57 -29.11
N ASP A 274 -0.17 -9.06 -28.69
CA ASP A 274 -0.37 -7.62 -28.47
C ASP A 274 0.54 -7.12 -27.35
N VAL A 275 0.62 -7.85 -26.23
CA VAL A 275 1.52 -7.56 -25.12
C VAL A 275 2.98 -7.60 -25.54
N ALA A 276 3.39 -8.61 -26.34
CA ALA A 276 4.73 -8.71 -26.89
C ALA A 276 5.11 -7.57 -27.82
N ALA A 277 4.13 -7.03 -28.56
CA ALA A 277 4.30 -5.87 -29.43
C ALA A 277 4.35 -4.52 -28.66
N GLY A 278 4.20 -4.55 -27.32
CA GLY A 278 4.18 -3.34 -26.48
C GLY A 278 2.85 -2.58 -26.51
N HIS A 279 1.79 -3.24 -26.94
CA HIS A 279 0.41 -2.73 -26.93
C HIS A 279 -0.49 -3.70 -26.17
N PRO A 280 -1.06 -3.30 -25.03
CA PRO A 280 -1.05 -1.96 -24.41
C PRO A 280 0.23 -1.66 -23.62
N ALA A 281 0.42 -0.38 -23.23
CA ALA A 281 1.37 -0.03 -22.19
C ALA A 281 0.85 -0.58 -20.86
N LEU A 282 1.68 -1.38 -20.19
CA LEU A 282 1.32 -2.10 -18.98
C LEU A 282 1.67 -1.32 -17.71
N PRO A 283 1.14 -1.73 -16.54
CA PRO A 283 1.55 -1.19 -15.25
C PRO A 283 3.06 -1.38 -15.01
N PRO A 284 3.67 -0.50 -14.17
CA PRO A 284 5.10 -0.60 -13.89
C PRO A 284 5.44 -1.91 -13.17
N ALA A 285 6.66 -2.39 -13.39
CA ALA A 285 7.19 -3.55 -12.68
C ALA A 285 7.07 -3.36 -11.16
N GLY A 286 6.69 -4.42 -10.45
CA GLY A 286 6.44 -4.40 -9.00
C GLY A 286 5.01 -4.05 -8.60
N ALA A 287 4.14 -3.61 -9.52
CA ALA A 287 2.71 -3.55 -9.28
C ALA A 287 2.09 -4.96 -9.34
N ILE A 288 1.10 -5.22 -8.49
CA ILE A 288 0.40 -6.52 -8.47
C ILE A 288 -0.28 -6.81 -9.82
N SER A 289 -0.82 -5.79 -10.51
CA SER A 289 -1.36 -5.95 -11.85
C SER A 289 -0.31 -6.46 -12.85
N ALA A 290 0.91 -5.89 -12.83
CA ALA A 290 2.01 -6.37 -13.68
C ALA A 290 2.38 -7.82 -13.35
N ARG A 291 2.37 -8.19 -12.06
CA ARG A 291 2.61 -9.57 -11.62
C ARG A 291 1.57 -10.54 -12.18
N LEU A 292 0.28 -10.19 -12.10
CA LEU A 292 -0.80 -11.02 -12.63
C LEU A 292 -0.70 -11.18 -14.14
N ILE A 293 -0.41 -10.08 -14.85
CA ILE A 293 -0.19 -10.12 -16.31
C ILE A 293 1.04 -10.96 -16.67
N ASP A 294 2.16 -10.81 -15.95
CA ASP A 294 3.37 -11.63 -16.16
C ASP A 294 3.11 -13.11 -15.92
N ALA A 295 2.30 -13.46 -14.90
CA ALA A 295 1.93 -14.85 -14.60
C ALA A 295 1.16 -15.49 -15.75
N TRP A 296 0.21 -14.79 -16.33
CA TRP A 296 -0.54 -15.23 -17.52
C TRP A 296 0.35 -15.25 -18.77
N TYR A 297 1.11 -14.19 -19.02
CA TYR A 297 1.95 -14.05 -20.21
C TYR A 297 3.01 -15.15 -20.31
N SER A 298 3.58 -15.56 -19.19
CA SER A 298 4.66 -16.55 -19.12
C SER A 298 4.18 -18.01 -19.25
N GLN A 299 2.87 -18.25 -19.38
CA GLN A 299 2.27 -19.58 -19.51
C GLN A 299 1.46 -19.70 -20.80
N PRO A 300 2.09 -19.96 -21.97
CA PRO A 300 1.36 -20.16 -23.21
C PRO A 300 0.42 -21.37 -23.10
N GLY A 301 -0.90 -21.17 -23.36
CA GLY A 301 -1.89 -22.23 -23.56
C GLY A 301 -2.23 -23.09 -22.34
N GLY A 302 -1.96 -22.62 -21.12
CA GLY A 302 -2.31 -23.34 -19.89
C GLY A 302 -3.51 -22.71 -19.18
N PRO A 303 -4.41 -23.51 -18.58
CA PRO A 303 -5.34 -22.96 -17.58
C PRO A 303 -4.56 -22.36 -16.42
N PRO A 304 -5.14 -21.43 -15.63
CA PRO A 304 -4.50 -20.88 -14.44
C PRO A 304 -3.98 -22.02 -13.55
N ARG A 305 -2.81 -21.80 -12.92
CA ARG A 305 -2.17 -22.84 -12.12
C ARG A 305 -3.11 -23.31 -11.03
N ARG A 306 -3.46 -24.58 -11.04
CA ARG A 306 -3.96 -25.25 -9.84
C ARG A 306 -2.78 -25.46 -8.90
N TRP A 307 -2.91 -24.96 -7.67
CA TRP A 307 -1.95 -25.17 -6.57
C TRP A 307 -1.93 -26.61 -6.12
#